data_69a4b7207fffe48f628bb96374be20d9
#
_entry.id   69a4b7207fffe48f628bb96374be20d9
#
_cell.length_a   1.000
_cell.length_b   1.000
_cell.length_c   1.000
_cell.angle_alpha   90.00
_cell.angle_beta   90.00
_cell.angle_gamma   90.00
#
_symmetry.space_group_name_H-M   'P 1'
#
loop_
_entity.id
_entity.type
_entity.pdbx_description
1 polymer ?
#
loop_
_entity_poly.entity_id
_entity_poly.type
_entity_poly.pdbx_seq_one_letter_code
_entity_poly.pdbx_strand_id
1 'polypeptide(L)'
;MIEKNIQELIQYGIEKELITSEDEIFLRNQLMDLLQLSAWKTPALPEVLPTIDEILDKLVSYAAEKGIIIDSNAARDLFDTRIMGLLTERPHTVNRSFFAAYHRSPEEATDWYYQYSKDTNYVRAGRIAKDLRWTYDCEYGTLDVTINRSKPEKDPRDIAAAKNQPQTKYPACQLCIENTGFAGTLTHPARQNLRPIPISIHGGNWAFQYSPYGYYNEHCIVFNQKHVPMVIDAAVFEKLFDVLDMLPHYFIGSNADLPIVGGSILSHEHFQGGHYTFAMAKAPVETPFLLPNQPEVQAGIVKWPMSVIRLQSENRSVLATACDHVLTQWRTYTDAEAEIYAETDGTPHNTITPIARMRGRLYECDLVLRNNRTTAERPLGLFHPNPSLHHIKKENIGLIEVMGLAVLPARLAGELPVLARALYSDADLTQTDSLRSHMPWLEEVRTRHPEANAENAETIIQQEIGAVFEQVLLDAGVFKRTDAGKAQFLRFVEQVRSTAD
;
A
#
# COMPACT_ATOMS: atom_id res chain seq x y z
N MET A 1 -4.02 -15.43 -36.60
CA MET A 1 -4.45 -15.45 -35.17
C MET A 1 -3.86 -14.28 -34.39
N ILE A 2 -2.57 -13.98 -34.53
CA ILE A 2 -1.94 -12.86 -33.82
C ILE A 2 -2.43 -11.50 -34.28
N GLU A 3 -2.73 -11.34 -35.57
CA GLU A 3 -3.28 -10.12 -36.16
C GLU A 3 -4.62 -9.73 -35.51
N LYS A 4 -5.43 -10.74 -35.13
CA LYS A 4 -6.69 -10.53 -34.43
C LYS A 4 -6.44 -9.92 -33.04
N ASN A 5 -5.47 -10.44 -32.28
CA ASN A 5 -5.15 -9.92 -30.93
C ASN A 5 -4.58 -8.49 -31.01
N ILE A 6 -3.78 -8.18 -32.05
CA ILE A 6 -3.32 -6.81 -32.32
C ILE A 6 -4.50 -5.87 -32.61
N GLN A 7 -5.43 -6.31 -33.47
CA GLN A 7 -6.58 -5.49 -33.81
C GLN A 7 -7.55 -5.31 -32.63
N GLU A 8 -7.72 -6.34 -31.79
CA GLU A 8 -8.47 -6.25 -30.52
C GLU A 8 -7.83 -5.21 -29.58
N LEU A 9 -6.50 -5.17 -29.46
CA LEU A 9 -5.80 -4.16 -28.66
C LEU A 9 -5.97 -2.74 -29.20
N ILE A 10 -5.89 -2.57 -30.52
CA ILE A 10 -6.10 -1.27 -31.17
C ILE A 10 -7.54 -0.79 -30.92
N GLN A 11 -8.52 -1.66 -31.13
CA GLN A 11 -9.92 -1.34 -30.88
C GLN A 11 -10.17 -1.00 -29.40
N TYR A 12 -9.57 -1.74 -28.46
CA TYR A 12 -9.58 -1.42 -27.05
C TYR A 12 -9.04 0.00 -26.79
N GLY A 13 -7.88 0.35 -27.39
CA GLY A 13 -7.30 1.66 -27.26
C GLY A 13 -8.21 2.80 -27.75
N ILE A 14 -8.94 2.58 -28.83
CA ILE A 14 -9.93 3.53 -29.38
C ILE A 14 -11.14 3.65 -28.43
N GLU A 15 -11.71 2.52 -27.98
CA GLU A 15 -12.87 2.51 -27.07
C GLU A 15 -12.56 3.14 -25.69
N LYS A 16 -11.29 3.07 -25.24
CA LYS A 16 -10.82 3.68 -24.01
C LYS A 16 -10.25 5.09 -24.18
N GLU A 17 -10.36 5.66 -25.38
CA GLU A 17 -9.86 7.00 -25.72
C GLU A 17 -8.36 7.18 -25.41
N LEU A 18 -7.58 6.08 -25.43
CA LEU A 18 -6.13 6.12 -25.29
C LEU A 18 -5.45 6.54 -26.59
N ILE A 19 -6.07 6.23 -27.71
CA ILE A 19 -5.68 6.57 -29.08
C ILE A 19 -6.92 6.93 -29.90
N THR A 20 -6.70 7.53 -31.06
CA THR A 20 -7.76 7.81 -32.04
C THR A 20 -7.72 6.82 -33.22
N SER A 21 -8.76 6.78 -34.03
CA SER A 21 -8.75 5.99 -35.26
C SER A 21 -7.66 6.37 -36.25
N GLU A 22 -7.14 7.61 -36.18
CA GLU A 22 -6.02 8.09 -37.01
C GLU A 22 -4.70 7.39 -36.63
N ASP A 23 -4.59 6.89 -35.39
CA ASP A 23 -3.39 6.21 -34.85
C ASP A 23 -3.34 4.72 -35.21
N GLU A 24 -4.43 4.14 -35.74
CA GLU A 24 -4.58 2.70 -35.96
C GLU A 24 -3.42 2.09 -36.76
N ILE A 25 -3.09 2.69 -37.94
CA ILE A 25 -2.04 2.14 -38.80
C ILE A 25 -0.67 2.30 -38.14
N PHE A 26 -0.44 3.44 -37.51
CA PHE A 26 0.83 3.70 -36.80
C PHE A 26 1.04 2.67 -35.68
N LEU A 27 0.06 2.50 -34.81
CA LEU A 27 0.14 1.56 -33.69
C LEU A 27 0.26 0.10 -34.18
N ARG A 28 -0.49 -0.28 -35.21
CA ARG A 28 -0.38 -1.59 -35.86
C ARG A 28 1.07 -1.88 -36.26
N ASN A 29 1.71 -0.94 -36.96
CA ASN A 29 3.08 -1.12 -37.44
C ASN A 29 4.09 -1.21 -36.28
N GLN A 30 3.88 -0.45 -35.17
CA GLN A 30 4.71 -0.57 -33.97
C GLN A 30 4.53 -1.94 -33.30
N LEU A 31 3.32 -2.45 -33.22
CA LEU A 31 3.05 -3.78 -32.67
C LEU A 31 3.58 -4.90 -33.54
N MET A 32 3.49 -4.75 -34.87
CA MET A 32 4.07 -5.71 -35.82
C MET A 32 5.61 -5.77 -35.68
N ASP A 33 6.28 -4.64 -35.57
CA ASP A 33 7.73 -4.58 -35.33
C ASP A 33 8.07 -5.25 -33.98
N LEU A 34 7.37 -4.89 -32.91
CA LEU A 34 7.57 -5.44 -31.58
C LEU A 34 7.39 -6.97 -31.52
N LEU A 35 6.43 -7.51 -32.28
CA LEU A 35 6.09 -8.94 -32.37
C LEU A 35 6.80 -9.64 -33.55
N GLN A 36 7.68 -8.96 -34.27
CA GLN A 36 8.48 -9.46 -35.40
C GLN A 36 7.59 -10.05 -36.52
N LEU A 37 6.48 -9.37 -36.85
CA LEU A 37 5.59 -9.76 -37.94
C LEU A 37 5.97 -9.06 -39.25
N SER A 38 6.12 -9.82 -40.32
CA SER A 38 6.47 -9.32 -41.65
C SER A 38 5.27 -9.13 -42.60
N ALA A 39 4.09 -9.57 -42.21
CA ALA A 39 2.87 -9.47 -43.03
C ALA A 39 1.64 -9.19 -42.17
N TRP A 40 0.66 -8.56 -42.78
CA TRP A 40 -0.62 -8.25 -42.15
C TRP A 40 -1.79 -8.77 -42.99
N LYS A 41 -2.75 -9.40 -42.30
CA LYS A 41 -4.05 -9.72 -42.87
C LYS A 41 -5.12 -9.17 -41.91
N THR A 42 -5.91 -8.23 -42.39
CA THR A 42 -6.97 -7.62 -41.57
C THR A 42 -7.95 -8.67 -41.07
N PRO A 43 -8.03 -8.87 -39.74
CA PRO A 43 -8.94 -9.85 -39.16
C PRO A 43 -10.35 -9.25 -39.00
N ALA A 44 -11.34 -10.12 -38.84
CA ALA A 44 -12.64 -9.72 -38.29
C ALA A 44 -12.55 -9.58 -36.77
N LEU A 45 -13.12 -8.51 -36.23
CA LEU A 45 -13.23 -8.32 -34.78
C LEU A 45 -14.45 -9.07 -34.23
N PRO A 46 -14.40 -9.52 -32.97
CA PRO A 46 -15.56 -10.06 -32.27
C PRO A 46 -16.58 -8.93 -31.98
N GLU A 47 -17.84 -9.29 -31.77
CA GLU A 47 -18.89 -8.35 -31.40
C GLU A 47 -18.62 -7.72 -30.01
N VAL A 48 -18.00 -8.48 -29.09
CA VAL A 48 -17.59 -8.04 -27.78
C VAL A 48 -16.08 -8.29 -27.63
N LEU A 49 -15.33 -7.25 -27.26
CA LEU A 49 -13.88 -7.38 -27.05
C LEU A 49 -13.59 -8.22 -25.81
N PRO A 50 -12.51 -9.03 -25.82
CA PRO A 50 -11.94 -9.60 -24.61
C PRO A 50 -11.47 -8.52 -23.65
N THR A 51 -11.25 -8.88 -22.38
CA THR A 51 -10.62 -7.99 -21.40
C THR A 51 -9.17 -7.67 -21.80
N ILE A 52 -8.65 -6.54 -21.31
CA ILE A 52 -7.26 -6.15 -21.60
C ILE A 52 -6.27 -7.22 -21.13
N ASP A 53 -6.54 -7.89 -20.00
CA ASP A 53 -5.69 -8.97 -19.50
C ASP A 53 -5.66 -10.16 -20.47
N GLU A 54 -6.82 -10.54 -21.06
CA GLU A 54 -6.90 -11.63 -22.04
C GLU A 54 -6.20 -11.29 -23.35
N ILE A 55 -6.31 -10.02 -23.80
CA ILE A 55 -5.64 -9.53 -25.01
C ILE A 55 -4.13 -9.57 -24.80
N LEU A 56 -3.65 -9.01 -23.69
CA LEU A 56 -2.22 -8.96 -23.36
C LEU A 56 -1.64 -10.36 -23.13
N ASP A 57 -2.35 -11.25 -22.43
CA ASP A 57 -1.88 -12.62 -22.23
C ASP A 57 -1.61 -13.34 -23.55
N LYS A 58 -2.49 -13.18 -24.55
CA LYS A 58 -2.33 -13.77 -25.89
C LYS A 58 -1.13 -13.17 -26.64
N LEU A 59 -0.93 -11.85 -26.57
CA LEU A 59 0.21 -11.17 -27.21
C LEU A 59 1.54 -11.55 -26.57
N VAL A 60 1.59 -11.58 -25.23
CA VAL A 60 2.78 -11.96 -24.46
C VAL A 60 3.10 -13.44 -24.63
N SER A 61 2.09 -14.32 -24.64
CA SER A 61 2.29 -15.76 -24.89
C SER A 61 2.85 -16.02 -26.29
N TYR A 62 2.34 -15.31 -27.31
CA TYR A 62 2.93 -15.37 -28.65
C TYR A 62 4.41 -14.96 -28.64
N ALA A 63 4.77 -13.87 -27.95
CA ALA A 63 6.15 -13.42 -27.86
C ALA A 63 7.07 -14.43 -27.17
N ALA A 64 6.58 -15.09 -26.12
CA ALA A 64 7.30 -16.17 -25.42
C ALA A 64 7.47 -17.40 -26.32
N GLU A 65 6.42 -17.86 -27.00
CA GLU A 65 6.44 -19.00 -27.92
C GLU A 65 7.39 -18.77 -29.11
N LYS A 66 7.50 -17.54 -29.58
CA LYS A 66 8.43 -17.14 -30.66
C LYS A 66 9.85 -16.86 -30.19
N GLY A 67 10.13 -16.96 -28.89
CA GLY A 67 11.44 -16.67 -28.33
C GLY A 67 11.82 -15.18 -28.38
N ILE A 68 10.86 -14.27 -28.56
CA ILE A 68 11.08 -12.83 -28.51
C ILE A 68 11.40 -12.39 -27.09
N ILE A 69 10.78 -13.05 -26.10
CA ILE A 69 11.05 -12.87 -24.68
C ILE A 69 11.33 -14.23 -24.00
N ILE A 70 12.03 -14.19 -22.87
CA ILE A 70 12.16 -15.34 -21.98
C ILE A 70 10.80 -15.59 -21.33
N ASP A 71 10.37 -16.84 -21.23
CA ASP A 71 9.11 -17.19 -20.56
C ASP A 71 9.28 -17.23 -19.03
N SER A 72 9.29 -16.04 -18.43
CA SER A 72 9.29 -15.83 -16.98
C SER A 72 8.30 -14.71 -16.61
N ASN A 73 7.84 -14.71 -15.36
CA ASN A 73 6.87 -13.71 -14.89
C ASN A 73 7.38 -12.28 -15.07
N ALA A 74 8.65 -12.02 -14.74
CA ALA A 74 9.22 -10.69 -14.89
C ALA A 74 9.31 -10.27 -16.37
N ALA A 75 9.77 -11.17 -17.27
CA ALA A 75 9.87 -10.85 -18.69
C ALA A 75 8.50 -10.63 -19.35
N ARG A 76 7.48 -11.40 -18.93
CA ARG A 76 6.08 -11.19 -19.34
C ARG A 76 5.57 -9.81 -18.89
N ASP A 77 5.82 -9.42 -17.64
CA ASP A 77 5.44 -8.10 -17.09
C ASP A 77 6.19 -6.94 -17.76
N LEU A 78 7.44 -7.14 -18.13
CA LEU A 78 8.20 -6.14 -18.90
C LEU A 78 7.59 -5.94 -20.29
N PHE A 79 7.19 -7.04 -20.94
CA PHE A 79 6.71 -7.00 -22.32
C PHE A 79 5.27 -6.48 -22.40
N ASP A 80 4.37 -6.86 -21.50
CA ASP A 80 3.02 -6.32 -21.47
C ASP A 80 3.02 -4.81 -21.23
N THR A 81 3.89 -4.34 -20.30
CA THR A 81 4.07 -2.91 -20.04
C THR A 81 4.65 -2.18 -21.25
N ARG A 82 5.55 -2.81 -22.00
CA ARG A 82 6.07 -2.26 -23.26
C ARG A 82 4.98 -2.12 -24.32
N ILE A 83 4.09 -3.11 -24.45
CA ILE A 83 2.92 -3.05 -25.34
C ILE A 83 2.03 -1.87 -24.94
N MET A 84 1.64 -1.78 -23.66
CA MET A 84 0.76 -0.71 -23.16
C MET A 84 1.41 0.67 -23.24
N GLY A 85 2.72 0.73 -23.16
CA GLY A 85 3.49 1.97 -23.37
C GLY A 85 3.29 2.61 -24.75
N LEU A 86 2.95 1.80 -25.78
CA LEU A 86 2.64 2.30 -27.13
C LEU A 86 1.28 3.01 -27.20
N LEU A 87 0.33 2.63 -26.33
CA LEU A 87 -1.00 3.23 -26.23
C LEU A 87 -1.06 4.36 -25.20
N THR A 88 0.00 4.54 -24.42
CA THR A 88 0.01 5.51 -23.33
C THR A 88 0.48 6.86 -23.81
N GLU A 89 -0.32 7.89 -23.67
CA GLU A 89 0.00 9.26 -24.06
C GLU A 89 1.28 9.79 -23.38
N ARG A 90 1.86 10.84 -23.94
CA ARG A 90 3.05 11.49 -23.38
C ARG A 90 2.70 12.23 -22.08
N PRO A 91 3.66 12.39 -21.14
CA PRO A 91 3.40 13.01 -19.84
C PRO A 91 2.74 14.40 -19.93
N HIS A 92 3.13 15.25 -20.87
CA HIS A 92 2.54 16.59 -20.98
C HIS A 92 1.05 16.57 -21.36
N THR A 93 0.61 15.58 -22.16
CA THR A 93 -0.80 15.43 -22.54
C THR A 93 -1.61 14.98 -21.34
N VAL A 94 -1.12 13.93 -20.64
CA VAL A 94 -1.78 13.41 -19.43
C VAL A 94 -1.90 14.50 -18.35
N ASN A 95 -0.81 15.26 -18.13
CA ASN A 95 -0.81 16.37 -17.17
C ASN A 95 -1.84 17.45 -17.54
N ARG A 96 -1.92 17.82 -18.81
CA ARG A 96 -2.89 18.80 -19.30
C ARG A 96 -4.33 18.33 -19.08
N SER A 97 -4.61 17.06 -19.36
CA SER A 97 -5.94 16.48 -19.16
C SER A 97 -6.31 16.42 -17.68
N PHE A 98 -5.36 16.01 -16.82
CA PHE A 98 -5.55 16.01 -15.37
C PHE A 98 -5.89 17.41 -14.83
N PHE A 99 -5.09 18.43 -15.17
CA PHE A 99 -5.34 19.77 -14.66
C PHE A 99 -6.57 20.43 -15.29
N ALA A 100 -6.95 20.08 -16.52
CA ALA A 100 -8.22 20.51 -17.09
C ALA A 100 -9.43 19.93 -16.34
N ALA A 101 -9.35 18.67 -15.87
CA ALA A 101 -10.36 18.09 -15.00
C ALA A 101 -10.31 18.73 -13.60
N TYR A 102 -9.12 18.94 -13.04
CA TYR A 102 -8.90 19.54 -11.73
C TYR A 102 -9.49 20.96 -11.60
N HIS A 103 -9.48 21.74 -12.68
CA HIS A 103 -10.14 23.04 -12.71
C HIS A 103 -11.67 22.97 -12.57
N ARG A 104 -12.27 21.82 -12.81
CA ARG A 104 -13.71 21.60 -12.56
C ARG A 104 -13.93 21.09 -11.14
N SER A 105 -13.25 20.01 -10.74
CA SER A 105 -13.15 19.57 -9.36
C SER A 105 -11.94 18.64 -9.15
N PRO A 106 -11.38 18.57 -7.92
CA PRO A 106 -10.36 17.59 -7.56
C PRO A 106 -10.82 16.15 -7.79
N GLU A 107 -12.08 15.83 -7.50
CA GLU A 107 -12.67 14.50 -7.65
C GLU A 107 -12.70 14.09 -9.13
N GLU A 108 -13.16 14.97 -10.04
CA GLU A 108 -13.15 14.66 -11.49
C GLU A 108 -11.74 14.37 -11.99
N ALA A 109 -10.72 15.06 -11.48
CA ALA A 109 -9.34 14.85 -11.88
C ALA A 109 -8.82 13.49 -11.40
N THR A 110 -9.09 13.13 -10.15
CA THR A 110 -8.65 11.85 -9.59
C THR A 110 -9.41 10.68 -10.21
N ASP A 111 -10.72 10.79 -10.42
CA ASP A 111 -11.55 9.78 -11.10
C ASP A 111 -11.02 9.51 -12.52
N TRP A 112 -10.80 10.60 -13.30
CA TRP A 112 -10.25 10.49 -14.65
C TRP A 112 -8.87 9.83 -14.63
N TYR A 113 -7.96 10.26 -13.76
CA TYR A 113 -6.59 9.76 -13.74
C TYR A 113 -6.53 8.33 -13.22
N TYR A 114 -7.40 7.94 -12.28
CA TYR A 114 -7.50 6.57 -11.81
C TYR A 114 -8.03 5.64 -12.91
N GLN A 115 -9.06 6.08 -13.65
CA GLN A 115 -9.57 5.33 -14.79
C GLN A 115 -8.51 5.21 -15.88
N TYR A 116 -7.83 6.30 -16.25
CA TYR A 116 -6.72 6.30 -17.20
C TYR A 116 -5.61 5.33 -16.76
N SER A 117 -5.25 5.30 -15.49
CA SER A 117 -4.24 4.40 -14.94
C SER A 117 -4.65 2.92 -15.01
N LYS A 118 -5.96 2.62 -14.93
CA LYS A 118 -6.52 1.27 -15.18
C LYS A 118 -6.53 0.93 -16.67
N ASP A 119 -6.99 1.85 -17.51
CA ASP A 119 -7.10 1.62 -18.95
C ASP A 119 -5.73 1.47 -19.63
N THR A 120 -4.70 2.15 -19.13
CA THR A 120 -3.31 1.92 -19.55
C THR A 120 -2.65 0.69 -18.89
N ASN A 121 -3.41 -0.09 -18.11
CA ASN A 121 -2.93 -1.25 -17.35
C ASN A 121 -1.74 -0.95 -16.44
N TYR A 122 -1.56 0.33 -16.01
CA TYR A 122 -0.61 0.68 -14.98
C TYR A 122 -1.13 0.22 -13.60
N VAL A 123 -2.38 0.53 -13.27
CA VAL A 123 -3.10 -0.13 -12.17
C VAL A 123 -3.64 -1.45 -12.72
N ARG A 124 -3.12 -2.54 -12.21
CA ARG A 124 -3.40 -3.90 -12.71
C ARG A 124 -4.75 -4.42 -12.22
N ALA A 125 -5.85 -3.78 -12.68
CA ALA A 125 -7.20 -4.03 -12.18
C ALA A 125 -7.61 -5.52 -12.25
N GLY A 126 -7.27 -6.24 -13.33
CA GLY A 126 -7.58 -7.65 -13.46
C GLY A 126 -6.79 -8.55 -12.50
N ARG A 127 -5.59 -8.15 -12.10
CA ARG A 127 -4.85 -8.86 -11.03
C ARG A 127 -5.43 -8.55 -9.67
N ILE A 128 -5.74 -7.28 -9.39
CA ILE A 128 -6.35 -6.81 -8.14
C ILE A 128 -7.70 -7.49 -7.90
N ALA A 129 -8.50 -7.74 -8.96
CA ALA A 129 -9.77 -8.46 -8.87
C ALA A 129 -9.62 -9.92 -8.40
N LYS A 130 -8.41 -10.49 -8.45
CA LYS A 130 -8.11 -11.85 -7.97
C LYS A 130 -7.66 -11.90 -6.51
N ASP A 131 -7.48 -10.74 -5.86
CA ASP A 131 -7.17 -10.67 -4.44
C ASP A 131 -8.34 -11.22 -3.61
N LEU A 132 -8.04 -12.00 -2.59
CA LEU A 132 -9.05 -12.45 -1.65
C LEU A 132 -9.28 -11.35 -0.62
N ARG A 133 -10.54 -11.04 -0.31
CA ARG A 133 -10.92 -9.96 0.61
C ARG A 133 -12.10 -10.40 1.48
N TRP A 134 -12.01 -10.07 2.77
CA TRP A 134 -13.10 -10.22 3.73
C TRP A 134 -12.95 -9.20 4.85
N THR A 135 -13.91 -9.15 5.75
CA THR A 135 -13.89 -8.28 6.93
C THR A 135 -13.93 -9.11 8.22
N TYR A 136 -13.40 -8.52 9.27
CA TYR A 136 -13.43 -9.06 10.62
C TYR A 136 -13.92 -7.99 11.60
N ASP A 137 -15.01 -8.29 12.32
CA ASP A 137 -15.58 -7.39 13.31
C ASP A 137 -14.96 -7.65 14.69
N CYS A 138 -14.46 -6.58 15.34
CA CYS A 138 -13.88 -6.62 16.66
C CYS A 138 -14.32 -5.40 17.49
N GLU A 139 -13.87 -5.32 18.74
CA GLU A 139 -14.21 -4.19 19.62
C GLU A 139 -13.71 -2.82 19.14
N TYR A 140 -12.77 -2.79 18.19
CA TYR A 140 -12.19 -1.58 17.59
C TYR A 140 -12.86 -1.17 16.29
N GLY A 141 -13.81 -1.95 15.79
CA GLY A 141 -14.52 -1.78 14.55
C GLY A 141 -14.30 -2.91 13.56
N THR A 142 -14.69 -2.70 12.32
CA THR A 142 -14.56 -3.67 11.23
C THR A 142 -13.20 -3.54 10.56
N LEU A 143 -12.31 -4.51 10.76
CA LEU A 143 -11.01 -4.59 10.10
C LEU A 143 -11.16 -5.20 8.71
N ASP A 144 -10.40 -4.67 7.75
CA ASP A 144 -10.30 -5.23 6.40
C ASP A 144 -9.16 -6.24 6.33
N VAL A 145 -9.37 -7.36 5.64
CA VAL A 145 -8.33 -8.36 5.41
C VAL A 145 -8.22 -8.64 3.92
N THR A 146 -7.00 -8.57 3.40
CA THR A 146 -6.71 -8.90 2.00
C THR A 146 -5.50 -9.83 1.89
N ILE A 147 -5.63 -10.85 1.03
CA ILE A 147 -4.49 -11.61 0.54
C ILE A 147 -4.17 -11.05 -0.84
N ASN A 148 -3.06 -10.31 -0.91
CA ASN A 148 -2.65 -9.63 -2.13
C ASN A 148 -1.94 -10.59 -3.09
N ARG A 149 -2.59 -10.89 -4.22
CA ARG A 149 -2.06 -11.71 -5.32
C ARG A 149 -1.54 -10.87 -6.48
N SER A 150 -1.78 -9.57 -6.45
CA SER A 150 -1.41 -8.65 -7.54
C SER A 150 0.08 -8.28 -7.51
N LYS A 151 0.74 -8.37 -6.34
CA LYS A 151 2.18 -8.15 -6.19
C LYS A 151 2.93 -9.41 -6.61
N PRO A 152 3.74 -9.37 -7.69
CA PRO A 152 4.46 -10.55 -8.16
C PRO A 152 5.50 -11.01 -7.12
N GLU A 153 5.53 -12.32 -6.86
CA GLU A 153 6.60 -12.96 -6.10
C GLU A 153 7.83 -13.11 -7.01
N LYS A 154 9.03 -13.09 -6.41
CA LYS A 154 10.27 -13.24 -7.16
C LYS A 154 10.42 -14.68 -7.65
N ASP A 155 10.43 -14.88 -8.97
CA ASP A 155 10.71 -16.18 -9.59
C ASP A 155 12.20 -16.52 -9.45
N PRO A 156 12.57 -17.73 -8.99
CA PRO A 156 13.97 -18.19 -8.94
C PRO A 156 14.70 -18.08 -10.29
N ARG A 157 13.99 -18.26 -11.41
CA ARG A 157 14.53 -18.10 -12.77
C ARG A 157 14.93 -16.66 -13.05
N ASP A 158 14.12 -15.69 -12.63
CA ASP A 158 14.41 -14.25 -12.77
C ASP A 158 15.61 -13.86 -11.90
N ILE A 159 15.70 -14.39 -10.68
CA ILE A 159 16.86 -14.18 -9.78
C ILE A 159 18.14 -14.70 -10.41
N ALA A 160 18.11 -15.89 -11.03
CA ALA A 160 19.27 -16.50 -11.70
C ALA A 160 19.69 -15.69 -12.94
N ALA A 161 18.73 -15.26 -13.77
CA ALA A 161 18.99 -14.46 -14.97
C ALA A 161 19.52 -13.06 -14.62
N ALA A 162 19.02 -12.46 -13.54
CA ALA A 162 19.45 -11.14 -13.06
C ALA A 162 20.91 -11.08 -12.61
N LYS A 163 21.48 -12.19 -12.13
CA LYS A 163 22.91 -12.28 -11.72
C LYS A 163 23.86 -11.95 -12.87
N ASN A 164 23.45 -12.18 -14.11
CA ASN A 164 24.25 -11.98 -15.31
C ASN A 164 23.98 -10.61 -16.00
N GLN A 165 23.11 -9.76 -15.44
CA GLN A 165 22.82 -8.44 -15.99
C GLN A 165 23.68 -7.37 -15.33
N PRO A 166 24.10 -6.32 -16.09
CA PRO A 166 24.75 -5.16 -15.51
C PRO A 166 23.84 -4.51 -14.46
N GLN A 167 24.34 -4.31 -13.27
CA GLN A 167 23.62 -3.55 -12.24
C GLN A 167 23.66 -2.06 -12.58
N THR A 168 22.52 -1.49 -12.94
CA THR A 168 22.40 -0.05 -13.17
C THR A 168 21.84 0.61 -11.91
N LYS A 169 22.34 1.81 -11.58
CA LYS A 169 21.79 2.66 -10.49
C LYS A 169 20.73 3.62 -11.03
N TYR A 170 20.13 3.34 -12.16
CA TYR A 170 19.12 4.17 -12.82
C TYR A 170 17.89 3.32 -13.18
N PRO A 171 16.70 3.70 -12.70
CA PRO A 171 16.44 4.69 -11.64
C PRO A 171 17.02 4.25 -10.28
N ALA A 172 17.30 5.21 -9.37
CA ALA A 172 17.91 4.90 -8.07
C ALA A 172 16.99 4.06 -7.16
N CYS A 173 15.66 4.24 -7.24
CA CYS A 173 14.66 3.40 -6.58
C CYS A 173 13.34 3.39 -7.37
N GLN A 174 12.36 2.60 -6.91
CA GLN A 174 11.06 2.44 -7.58
C GLN A 174 10.16 3.68 -7.53
N LEU A 175 10.48 4.69 -6.70
CA LEU A 175 9.72 5.93 -6.56
C LEU A 175 10.37 7.12 -7.29
N CYS A 176 11.60 6.98 -7.81
CA CYS A 176 12.25 8.06 -8.55
C CYS A 176 11.44 8.46 -9.78
N ILE A 177 11.39 9.77 -10.06
CA ILE A 177 10.67 10.32 -11.23
C ILE A 177 11.19 9.75 -12.56
N GLU A 178 12.45 9.32 -12.60
CA GLU A 178 13.12 8.65 -13.71
C GLU A 178 12.47 7.31 -14.10
N ASN A 179 11.59 6.77 -13.27
CA ASN A 179 10.77 5.62 -13.65
C ASN A 179 9.77 5.95 -14.76
N THR A 180 9.41 7.21 -14.97
CA THR A 180 8.47 7.62 -16.02
C THR A 180 8.93 7.15 -17.40
N GLY A 181 8.23 6.17 -17.98
CA GLY A 181 8.59 5.58 -19.27
C GLY A 181 9.75 4.57 -19.22
N PHE A 182 10.27 4.22 -18.04
CA PHE A 182 11.38 3.27 -17.91
C PHE A 182 10.99 1.86 -18.35
N ALA A 183 11.84 1.24 -19.17
CA ALA A 183 11.57 -0.09 -19.74
C ALA A 183 11.62 -1.22 -18.70
N GLY A 184 12.24 -0.96 -17.55
CA GLY A 184 12.44 -2.00 -16.55
C GLY A 184 13.62 -2.93 -16.83
N THR A 185 13.84 -3.83 -15.87
CA THR A 185 14.79 -4.95 -15.95
C THR A 185 14.17 -6.14 -15.22
N LEU A 186 14.80 -7.31 -15.25
CA LEU A 186 14.31 -8.47 -14.47
C LEU A 186 14.27 -8.23 -12.95
N THR A 187 14.97 -7.21 -12.45
CA THR A 187 15.01 -6.83 -11.03
C THR A 187 14.34 -5.51 -10.71
N HIS A 188 13.97 -4.73 -11.72
CA HIS A 188 13.30 -3.44 -11.58
C HIS A 188 12.07 -3.39 -12.50
N PRO A 189 10.87 -3.11 -11.99
CA PRO A 189 9.65 -3.19 -12.78
C PRO A 189 9.63 -2.18 -13.93
N ALA A 190 9.03 -2.57 -15.06
CA ALA A 190 8.75 -1.66 -16.15
C ALA A 190 7.72 -0.60 -15.76
N ARG A 191 7.86 0.61 -16.32
CA ARG A 191 7.02 1.78 -16.06
C ARG A 191 6.74 2.58 -17.34
N GLN A 192 6.71 1.93 -18.50
CA GLN A 192 6.49 2.60 -19.79
C GLN A 192 5.10 3.21 -19.90
N ASN A 193 4.14 2.69 -19.14
CA ASN A 193 2.76 3.19 -18.98
C ASN A 193 2.54 4.07 -17.73
N LEU A 194 3.58 4.42 -16.98
CA LEU A 194 3.50 5.32 -15.83
C LEU A 194 3.58 6.79 -16.28
N ARG A 195 2.64 7.62 -15.78
CA ARG A 195 2.59 9.07 -16.03
C ARG A 195 2.30 9.82 -14.72
N PRO A 196 3.30 10.05 -13.85
CA PRO A 196 3.10 10.80 -12.61
C PRO A 196 2.68 12.24 -12.91
N ILE A 197 1.75 12.75 -12.13
CA ILE A 197 1.28 14.14 -12.21
C ILE A 197 2.20 15.02 -11.37
N PRO A 198 2.85 16.04 -11.93
CA PRO A 198 3.68 16.96 -11.17
C PRO A 198 2.80 17.86 -10.30
N ILE A 199 3.17 17.98 -9.02
CA ILE A 199 2.48 18.82 -8.03
C ILE A 199 3.50 19.60 -7.21
N SER A 200 3.05 20.64 -6.53
CA SER A 200 3.86 21.43 -5.60
C SER A 200 3.42 21.16 -4.17
N ILE A 201 4.31 20.72 -3.32
CA ILE A 201 4.09 20.46 -1.90
C ILE A 201 5.17 21.20 -1.12
N HIS A 202 4.76 22.08 -0.18
CA HIS A 202 5.64 22.88 0.67
C HIS A 202 6.73 23.61 -0.13
N GLY A 203 6.32 24.19 -1.28
CA GLY A 203 7.22 24.89 -2.22
C GLY A 203 8.22 24.01 -2.98
N GLY A 204 8.16 22.69 -2.81
CA GLY A 204 9.01 21.72 -3.48
C GLY A 204 8.33 21.06 -4.69
N ASN A 205 9.14 20.41 -5.55
CA ASN A 205 8.64 19.64 -6.68
C ASN A 205 8.34 18.20 -6.25
N TRP A 206 7.08 17.84 -6.31
CA TRP A 206 6.57 16.51 -6.00
C TRP A 206 5.83 15.91 -7.18
N ALA A 207 5.47 14.66 -7.09
CA ALA A 207 4.64 13.99 -8.07
C ALA A 207 3.61 13.09 -7.38
N PHE A 208 2.46 12.93 -8.04
CA PHE A 208 1.35 12.11 -7.62
C PHE A 208 1.15 10.98 -8.63
N GLN A 209 1.00 9.74 -8.15
CA GLN A 209 0.68 8.57 -8.97
C GLN A 209 -0.14 7.55 -8.17
N TYR A 210 -0.87 6.66 -8.86
CA TYR A 210 -1.49 5.52 -8.20
C TYR A 210 -0.49 4.39 -7.96
N SER A 211 -0.82 3.51 -7.02
CA SER A 211 -0.10 2.27 -6.81
C SER A 211 -0.58 1.20 -7.79
N PRO A 212 0.31 0.50 -8.49
CA PRO A 212 -0.09 -0.57 -9.40
C PRO A 212 -0.72 -1.78 -8.69
N TYR A 213 -0.58 -1.87 -7.37
CA TYR A 213 -1.05 -3.01 -6.56
C TYR A 213 -2.42 -2.80 -5.91
N GLY A 214 -2.93 -1.58 -5.83
CA GLY A 214 -4.29 -1.23 -5.44
C GLY A 214 -4.82 -1.93 -4.18
N TYR A 215 -4.14 -1.76 -3.03
CA TYR A 215 -4.59 -2.38 -1.78
C TYR A 215 -5.98 -1.94 -1.34
N TYR A 216 -6.37 -0.71 -1.68
CA TYR A 216 -7.68 -0.10 -1.45
C TYR A 216 -8.01 0.85 -2.61
N ASN A 217 -9.23 1.41 -2.61
CA ASN A 217 -9.67 2.29 -3.70
C ASN A 217 -8.76 3.51 -3.84
N GLU A 218 -8.33 3.77 -5.07
CA GLU A 218 -7.47 4.91 -5.43
C GLU A 218 -6.19 5.01 -4.59
N HIS A 219 -5.63 3.85 -4.20
CA HIS A 219 -4.34 3.83 -3.49
C HIS A 219 -3.28 4.58 -4.29
N CYS A 220 -2.82 5.69 -3.73
CA CYS A 220 -1.88 6.59 -4.36
C CYS A 220 -0.58 6.77 -3.58
N ILE A 221 0.42 7.29 -4.28
CA ILE A 221 1.73 7.66 -3.74
C ILE A 221 2.01 9.08 -4.17
N VAL A 222 2.32 9.93 -3.19
CA VAL A 222 2.80 11.29 -3.39
C VAL A 222 4.27 11.31 -2.98
N PHE A 223 5.18 11.64 -3.89
CA PHE A 223 6.62 11.49 -3.63
C PHE A 223 7.42 12.72 -4.06
N ASN A 224 8.48 13.00 -3.32
CA ASN A 224 9.42 14.06 -3.65
C ASN A 224 10.16 13.69 -4.96
N GLN A 225 10.24 14.60 -5.93
CA GLN A 225 11.00 14.34 -7.16
C GLN A 225 12.52 14.22 -6.91
N LYS A 226 13.01 14.76 -5.79
CA LYS A 226 14.39 14.52 -5.35
C LYS A 226 14.45 13.24 -4.55
N HIS A 227 15.45 12.40 -4.83
CA HIS A 227 15.72 11.20 -4.04
C HIS A 227 16.39 11.60 -2.73
N VAL A 228 15.59 11.90 -1.71
CA VAL A 228 16.02 12.26 -0.36
C VAL A 228 15.38 11.32 0.66
N PRO A 229 16.06 11.00 1.77
CA PRO A 229 15.51 10.12 2.80
C PRO A 229 14.21 10.66 3.41
N MET A 230 13.38 9.75 3.91
CA MET A 230 12.23 10.10 4.74
C MET A 230 12.69 10.64 6.08
N VAL A 231 12.05 11.72 6.52
CA VAL A 231 12.22 12.31 7.84
C VAL A 231 10.84 12.70 8.36
N ILE A 232 10.52 12.33 9.59
CA ILE A 232 9.31 12.79 10.28
C ILE A 232 9.70 13.96 11.16
N ASP A 233 9.35 15.17 10.75
CA ASP A 233 9.60 16.44 11.41
C ASP A 233 8.39 17.38 11.28
N ALA A 234 8.49 18.61 11.78
CA ALA A 234 7.43 19.63 11.69
C ALA A 234 6.93 19.84 10.25
N ALA A 235 7.84 19.79 9.26
CA ALA A 235 7.48 20.05 7.86
C ALA A 235 6.59 18.95 7.26
N VAL A 236 6.65 17.71 7.80
CA VAL A 236 5.80 16.61 7.32
C VAL A 236 4.32 16.93 7.49
N PHE A 237 3.92 17.53 8.60
CA PHE A 237 2.52 17.86 8.86
C PHE A 237 2.00 18.88 7.85
N GLU A 238 2.78 19.95 7.60
CA GLU A 238 2.43 20.95 6.59
C GLU A 238 2.35 20.34 5.19
N LYS A 239 3.26 19.42 4.85
CA LYS A 239 3.24 18.70 3.57
C LYS A 239 1.99 17.83 3.41
N LEU A 240 1.58 17.12 4.48
CA LEU A 240 0.35 16.32 4.46
C LEU A 240 -0.89 17.22 4.27
N PHE A 241 -0.94 18.38 4.93
CA PHE A 241 -2.05 19.32 4.78
C PHE A 241 -2.07 19.99 3.40
N ASP A 242 -0.91 20.26 2.79
CA ASP A 242 -0.86 20.73 1.39
C ASP A 242 -1.50 19.71 0.42
N VAL A 243 -1.31 18.42 0.66
CA VAL A 243 -1.99 17.38 -0.13
C VAL A 243 -3.50 17.42 0.11
N LEU A 244 -3.97 17.61 1.35
CA LEU A 244 -5.39 17.71 1.65
C LEU A 244 -6.04 18.97 1.06
N ASP A 245 -5.31 20.08 0.99
CA ASP A 245 -5.79 21.29 0.31
C ASP A 245 -5.99 21.04 -1.20
N MET A 246 -5.14 20.20 -1.79
CA MET A 246 -5.25 19.80 -3.19
C MET A 246 -6.31 18.71 -3.41
N LEU A 247 -6.38 17.71 -2.54
CA LEU A 247 -7.24 16.53 -2.65
C LEU A 247 -8.04 16.28 -1.35
N PRO A 248 -9.03 17.14 -1.02
CA PRO A 248 -9.71 17.10 0.27
C PRO A 248 -10.56 15.84 0.50
N HIS A 249 -10.89 15.11 -0.53
CA HIS A 249 -11.62 13.84 -0.48
C HIS A 249 -10.70 12.63 -0.19
N TYR A 250 -9.38 12.82 -0.15
CA TYR A 250 -8.40 11.77 0.17
C TYR A 250 -8.02 11.82 1.66
N PHE A 251 -7.52 10.69 2.16
CA PHE A 251 -6.58 10.69 3.28
C PHE A 251 -5.16 10.67 2.72
N ILE A 252 -4.20 11.09 3.54
CA ILE A 252 -2.78 11.03 3.23
C ILE A 252 -1.99 10.73 4.50
N GLY A 253 -0.96 9.88 4.43
CA GLY A 253 -0.13 9.56 5.58
C GLY A 253 1.29 9.22 5.19
N SER A 254 2.19 9.26 6.16
CA SER A 254 3.57 8.86 6.02
C SER A 254 3.86 7.58 6.79
N ASN A 255 4.65 6.68 6.22
CA ASN A 255 5.30 5.67 7.04
C ASN A 255 6.24 6.34 8.05
N ALA A 256 6.53 5.65 9.15
CA ALA A 256 7.56 6.07 10.09
C ALA A 256 8.94 6.09 9.43
N ASP A 257 9.82 6.96 9.89
CA ASP A 257 11.17 7.18 9.33
C ASP A 257 12.27 6.28 9.92
N LEU A 258 11.92 5.41 10.86
CA LEU A 258 12.85 4.45 11.45
C LEU A 258 12.63 3.03 10.90
N PRO A 259 13.69 2.22 10.76
CA PRO A 259 13.56 0.81 10.35
C PRO A 259 12.69 0.01 11.32
N ILE A 260 12.21 -1.15 10.90
CA ILE A 260 11.33 -2.08 11.65
C ILE A 260 9.89 -1.57 11.76
N VAL A 261 9.67 -0.29 12.04
CA VAL A 261 8.34 0.34 12.20
C VAL A 261 7.95 1.22 11.00
N GLY A 262 8.86 1.37 10.03
CA GLY A 262 8.64 2.12 8.80
C GLY A 262 8.25 1.25 7.62
N GLY A 263 8.06 1.89 6.46
CA GLY A 263 7.84 1.24 5.18
C GLY A 263 9.12 0.63 4.58
N SER A 264 8.97 0.03 3.40
CA SER A 264 10.08 -0.64 2.70
C SER A 264 11.08 0.31 2.02
N ILE A 265 10.71 1.59 1.79
CA ILE A 265 11.53 2.58 1.09
C ILE A 265 11.72 3.79 1.99
N LEU A 266 12.71 3.73 2.89
CA LEU A 266 13.07 4.84 3.78
C LEU A 266 14.01 5.86 3.13
N SER A 267 14.66 5.47 2.02
CA SER A 267 15.64 6.29 1.30
C SER A 267 15.02 7.34 0.39
N HIS A 268 13.70 7.33 0.19
CA HIS A 268 13.00 8.25 -0.70
C HIS A 268 11.74 8.79 -0.02
N GLU A 269 11.69 10.09 0.21
CA GLU A 269 10.55 10.77 0.86
C GLU A 269 9.28 10.61 0.03
N HIS A 270 8.26 10.01 0.64
CA HIS A 270 6.96 9.77 0.00
C HIS A 270 5.86 9.60 1.04
N PHE A 271 4.64 9.87 0.61
CA PHE A 271 3.40 9.66 1.34
C PHE A 271 2.51 8.67 0.59
N GLN A 272 1.61 8.02 1.30
CA GLN A 272 0.58 7.16 0.73
C GLN A 272 -0.80 7.70 1.11
N GLY A 273 -1.70 7.67 0.16
CA GLY A 273 -3.06 8.17 0.35
C GLY A 273 -4.06 7.48 -0.56
N GLY A 274 -5.26 8.02 -0.62
CA GLY A 274 -6.30 7.55 -1.52
C GLY A 274 -7.71 7.85 -1.02
N HIS A 275 -8.70 7.50 -1.82
CA HIS A 275 -10.11 7.68 -1.52
C HIS A 275 -10.66 6.44 -0.79
N TYR A 276 -10.32 6.31 0.49
CA TYR A 276 -10.74 5.17 1.32
C TYR A 276 -10.90 5.57 2.79
N THR A 277 -11.88 4.98 3.48
CA THR A 277 -12.12 5.23 4.90
C THR A 277 -11.86 3.98 5.72
N PHE A 278 -10.69 3.90 6.34
CA PHE A 278 -10.27 2.79 7.18
C PHE A 278 -11.00 2.73 8.52
N ALA A 279 -10.93 1.57 9.19
CA ALA A 279 -11.51 1.34 10.51
C ALA A 279 -10.98 2.36 11.55
N MET A 280 -9.68 2.64 11.58
CA MET A 280 -9.09 3.62 12.50
C MET A 280 -9.70 5.02 12.34
N ALA A 281 -10.01 5.43 11.11
CA ALA A 281 -10.65 6.71 10.85
C ALA A 281 -12.06 6.81 11.47
N LYS A 282 -12.78 5.69 11.60
CA LYS A 282 -14.12 5.58 12.19
C LYS A 282 -14.07 5.40 13.72
N ALA A 283 -12.93 4.98 14.26
CA ALA A 283 -12.76 4.72 15.67
C ALA A 283 -13.00 5.99 16.53
N PRO A 284 -13.74 5.90 17.65
CA PRO A 284 -14.04 7.05 18.49
C PRO A 284 -12.82 7.47 19.32
N VAL A 285 -12.80 8.73 19.74
CA VAL A 285 -11.95 9.21 20.82
C VAL A 285 -12.51 8.67 22.13
N GLU A 286 -11.70 7.89 22.87
CA GLU A 286 -12.10 7.31 24.18
C GLU A 286 -11.69 8.21 25.36
N THR A 287 -10.60 8.98 25.21
CA THR A 287 -10.10 9.85 26.28
C THR A 287 -9.73 11.20 25.68
N PRO A 288 -10.64 12.19 25.72
CA PRO A 288 -10.32 13.55 25.27
C PRO A 288 -9.40 14.26 26.28
N PHE A 289 -8.52 15.14 25.77
CA PHE A 289 -7.69 16.00 26.59
C PHE A 289 -7.51 17.36 25.93
N LEU A 290 -7.01 18.34 26.69
CA LEU A 290 -6.76 19.69 26.21
C LEU A 290 -5.25 19.93 26.08
N LEU A 291 -4.85 20.68 25.07
CA LEU A 291 -3.54 21.25 24.91
C LEU A 291 -3.59 22.71 25.40
N PRO A 292 -2.98 23.04 26.55
CA PRO A 292 -3.19 24.34 27.21
C PRO A 292 -2.89 25.55 26.33
N ASN A 293 -1.84 25.49 25.51
CA ASN A 293 -1.44 26.59 24.65
C ASN A 293 -2.07 26.56 23.25
N GLN A 294 -2.96 25.58 22.99
CA GLN A 294 -3.64 25.39 21.69
C GLN A 294 -5.12 25.05 21.91
N PRO A 295 -5.91 25.97 22.50
CA PRO A 295 -7.31 25.68 22.90
C PRO A 295 -8.24 25.40 21.72
N GLU A 296 -7.85 25.77 20.50
CA GLU A 296 -8.60 25.53 19.27
C GLU A 296 -8.32 24.13 18.67
N VAL A 297 -7.41 23.34 19.27
CA VAL A 297 -7.15 21.95 18.89
C VAL A 297 -7.93 21.01 19.77
N GLN A 298 -8.80 20.22 19.16
CA GLN A 298 -9.42 19.08 19.83
C GLN A 298 -8.42 17.91 19.82
N ALA A 299 -8.14 17.36 21.00
CA ALA A 299 -7.17 16.28 21.17
C ALA A 299 -7.75 15.12 21.95
N GLY A 300 -7.32 13.90 21.65
CA GLY A 300 -7.71 12.74 22.42
C GLY A 300 -7.05 11.43 21.99
N ILE A 301 -7.09 10.45 22.92
CA ILE A 301 -6.67 9.08 22.65
C ILE A 301 -7.79 8.38 21.89
N VAL A 302 -7.46 7.71 20.79
CA VAL A 302 -8.41 6.93 19.98
C VAL A 302 -8.59 5.54 20.57
N LYS A 303 -9.83 5.04 20.61
CA LYS A 303 -10.10 3.63 20.92
C LYS A 303 -9.63 2.74 19.78
N TRP A 304 -8.37 2.37 19.82
CA TRP A 304 -7.69 1.60 18.77
C TRP A 304 -6.72 0.57 19.40
N PRO A 305 -6.41 -0.56 18.74
CA PRO A 305 -5.45 -1.54 19.28
C PRO A 305 -4.07 -0.93 19.51
N MET A 306 -3.63 -0.05 18.61
CA MET A 306 -2.38 0.66 18.72
C MET A 306 -2.56 2.02 19.44
N SER A 307 -1.46 2.61 19.85
CA SER A 307 -1.45 3.88 20.59
C SER A 307 -1.57 5.07 19.65
N VAL A 308 -2.75 5.68 19.58
CA VAL A 308 -3.07 6.77 18.64
C VAL A 308 -3.57 8.00 19.38
N ILE A 309 -2.96 9.16 19.08
CA ILE A 309 -3.47 10.48 19.46
C ILE A 309 -4.09 11.10 18.22
N ARG A 310 -5.37 11.51 18.31
CA ARG A 310 -6.08 12.26 17.29
C ARG A 310 -6.11 13.71 17.63
N LEU A 311 -5.72 14.56 16.68
CA LEU A 311 -5.78 16.01 16.77
C LEU A 311 -6.65 16.56 15.63
N GLN A 312 -7.46 17.60 15.94
CA GLN A 312 -8.37 18.23 14.96
C GLN A 312 -8.39 19.74 15.15
N SER A 313 -8.38 20.50 14.06
CA SER A 313 -8.60 21.95 14.05
C SER A 313 -9.07 22.43 12.67
N GLU A 314 -9.81 23.53 12.60
CA GLU A 314 -10.05 24.23 11.32
C GLU A 314 -8.80 25.00 10.86
N ASN A 315 -7.89 25.31 11.76
CA ASN A 315 -6.64 26.01 11.49
C ASN A 315 -5.48 25.03 11.29
N ARG A 316 -5.09 24.83 10.03
CA ARG A 316 -4.03 23.87 9.67
C ARG A 316 -2.68 24.16 10.33
N SER A 317 -2.30 25.44 10.43
CA SER A 317 -0.99 25.82 11.00
C SER A 317 -0.92 25.56 12.50
N VAL A 318 -2.01 25.82 13.22
CA VAL A 318 -2.11 25.51 14.65
C VAL A 318 -2.10 23.98 14.85
N LEU A 319 -2.80 23.24 13.98
CA LEU A 319 -2.80 21.80 14.02
C LEU A 319 -1.39 21.21 13.73
N ALA A 320 -0.67 21.76 12.74
CA ALA A 320 0.70 21.34 12.44
C ALA A 320 1.62 21.56 13.65
N THR A 321 1.52 22.72 14.31
CA THR A 321 2.26 23.01 15.54
C THR A 321 1.92 22.03 16.67
N ALA A 322 0.65 21.69 16.83
CA ALA A 322 0.20 20.71 17.83
C ALA A 322 0.75 19.30 17.53
N CYS A 323 0.74 18.87 16.26
CA CYS A 323 1.32 17.60 15.85
C CYS A 323 2.82 17.53 16.11
N ASP A 324 3.54 18.60 15.78
CA ASP A 324 4.99 18.69 16.02
C ASP A 324 5.33 18.71 17.53
N HIS A 325 4.50 19.38 18.34
CA HIS A 325 4.63 19.35 19.80
C HIS A 325 4.54 17.91 20.32
N VAL A 326 3.50 17.16 19.93
CA VAL A 326 3.36 15.74 20.33
C VAL A 326 4.55 14.90 19.85
N LEU A 327 5.01 15.10 18.61
CA LEU A 327 6.18 14.41 18.05
C LEU A 327 7.43 14.68 18.89
N THR A 328 7.69 15.94 19.20
CA THR A 328 8.87 16.38 20.00
C THR A 328 8.85 15.74 21.39
N GLN A 329 7.70 15.73 22.06
CA GLN A 329 7.55 15.07 23.35
C GLN A 329 7.76 13.56 23.24
N TRP A 330 7.22 12.93 22.18
CA TRP A 330 7.40 11.51 21.96
C TRP A 330 8.85 11.12 21.67
N ARG A 331 9.57 11.92 20.88
CA ARG A 331 11.00 11.68 20.54
C ARG A 331 11.89 11.53 21.77
N THR A 332 11.56 12.20 22.86
CA THR A 332 12.36 12.21 24.11
C THR A 332 11.73 11.36 25.24
N TYR A 333 10.55 10.78 25.01
CA TYR A 333 9.83 10.05 26.03
C TYR A 333 10.44 8.70 26.37
N THR A 334 10.69 8.47 27.67
CA THR A 334 11.13 7.17 28.20
C THR A 334 10.22 6.76 29.34
N ASP A 335 9.69 5.54 29.29
CA ASP A 335 8.91 4.89 30.36
C ASP A 335 9.38 3.43 30.48
N ALA A 336 10.25 3.18 31.42
CA ALA A 336 10.87 1.85 31.64
C ALA A 336 9.83 0.77 31.99
N GLU A 337 8.71 1.14 32.67
CA GLU A 337 7.62 0.20 33.00
C GLU A 337 6.86 -0.25 31.75
N ALA A 338 6.82 0.60 30.72
CA ALA A 338 6.23 0.30 29.41
C ALA A 338 7.25 -0.28 28.44
N GLU A 339 8.52 -0.49 28.85
CA GLU A 339 9.65 -0.88 28.00
C GLU A 339 9.95 0.11 26.88
N ILE A 340 9.46 1.35 26.98
CA ILE A 340 9.67 2.43 26.03
C ILE A 340 10.95 3.20 26.41
N TYR A 341 11.92 3.23 25.51
CA TYR A 341 13.13 4.01 25.64
C TYR A 341 13.26 4.92 24.42
N ALA A 342 13.51 6.20 24.65
CA ALA A 342 13.69 7.16 23.56
C ALA A 342 14.92 6.81 22.71
N GLU A 343 15.98 6.33 23.36
CA GLU A 343 17.23 5.90 22.71
C GLU A 343 17.91 4.79 23.51
N THR A 344 18.79 4.06 22.84
CA THR A 344 19.75 3.12 23.46
C THR A 344 21.10 3.28 22.79
N ASP A 345 22.15 3.56 23.59
CA ASP A 345 23.50 3.80 23.09
C ASP A 345 23.56 4.86 21.95
N GLY A 346 22.78 5.92 22.07
CA GLY A 346 22.66 7.00 21.08
C GLY A 346 21.84 6.67 19.83
N THR A 347 21.21 5.50 19.77
CA THR A 347 20.32 5.12 18.68
C THR A 347 18.88 5.48 19.04
N PRO A 348 18.19 6.37 18.30
CA PRO A 348 16.80 6.75 18.58
C PRO A 348 15.83 5.63 18.22
N HIS A 349 14.75 5.52 19.02
CA HIS A 349 13.73 4.49 18.87
C HIS A 349 12.32 5.05 18.63
N ASN A 350 12.01 6.24 19.16
CA ASN A 350 10.68 6.82 19.07
C ASN A 350 10.47 7.56 17.76
N THR A 351 9.36 7.27 17.09
CA THR A 351 8.87 7.94 15.91
C THR A 351 7.35 7.85 15.84
N ILE A 352 6.72 8.45 14.84
CA ILE A 352 5.29 8.33 14.60
C ILE A 352 4.99 7.98 13.14
N THR A 353 3.79 7.41 12.95
CA THR A 353 3.15 7.25 11.64
C THR A 353 2.00 8.26 11.60
N PRO A 354 2.16 9.43 10.96
CA PRO A 354 1.13 10.46 10.87
C PRO A 354 0.17 10.15 9.72
N ILE A 355 -1.16 10.33 9.97
CA ILE A 355 -2.21 10.12 8.98
C ILE A 355 -3.19 11.26 9.07
N ALA A 356 -3.36 11.98 7.96
CA ALA A 356 -4.20 13.16 7.88
C ALA A 356 -5.39 12.98 6.93
N ARG A 357 -6.50 13.66 7.23
CA ARG A 357 -7.72 13.70 6.40
C ARG A 357 -8.58 14.90 6.74
N MET A 358 -9.53 15.21 5.87
CA MET A 358 -10.57 16.20 6.16
C MET A 358 -11.77 15.56 6.87
N ARG A 359 -12.33 16.25 7.86
CA ARG A 359 -13.62 15.97 8.52
C ARG A 359 -14.53 17.19 8.37
N GLY A 360 -15.22 17.28 7.26
CA GLY A 360 -15.92 18.50 6.90
C GLY A 360 -14.92 19.64 6.74
N ARG A 361 -14.94 20.64 7.63
CA ARG A 361 -14.00 21.76 7.63
C ARG A 361 -12.75 21.55 8.49
N LEU A 362 -12.74 20.50 9.30
CA LEU A 362 -11.62 20.20 10.19
C LEU A 362 -10.54 19.41 9.45
N TYR A 363 -9.29 19.85 9.58
CA TYR A 363 -8.14 18.98 9.38
C TYR A 363 -8.06 18.03 10.57
N GLU A 364 -7.91 16.76 10.32
CA GLU A 364 -7.74 15.72 11.34
C GLU A 364 -6.40 15.01 11.08
N CYS A 365 -5.61 14.87 12.13
CA CYS A 365 -4.36 14.11 12.07
C CYS A 365 -4.32 13.06 13.19
N ASP A 366 -4.16 11.80 12.81
CA ASP A 366 -3.89 10.68 13.72
C ASP A 366 -2.37 10.48 13.82
N LEU A 367 -1.84 10.54 15.02
CA LEU A 367 -0.44 10.32 15.34
C LEU A 367 -0.30 8.94 15.99
N VAL A 368 0.10 7.93 15.18
CA VAL A 368 0.33 6.57 15.70
C VAL A 368 1.73 6.51 16.28
N LEU A 369 1.84 6.34 17.59
CA LEU A 369 3.11 6.28 18.32
C LEU A 369 3.83 4.97 17.99
N ARG A 370 5.11 5.06 17.61
CA ARG A 370 5.94 3.92 17.22
C ARG A 370 7.25 3.92 18.00
N ASN A 371 7.76 2.71 18.25
CA ASN A 371 9.10 2.52 18.83
C ASN A 371 9.73 1.27 18.20
N ASN A 372 10.96 1.38 17.69
CA ASN A 372 11.66 0.31 16.98
C ASN A 372 12.71 -0.43 17.81
N ARG A 373 12.67 -0.28 19.14
CA ARG A 373 13.65 -0.93 20.04
C ARG A 373 13.61 -2.45 19.86
N THR A 374 14.78 -3.04 19.81
CA THR A 374 15.01 -4.49 19.75
C THR A 374 15.73 -4.99 21.00
N THR A 375 15.60 -6.28 21.29
CA THR A 375 16.43 -7.00 22.26
C THR A 375 16.96 -8.29 21.63
N ALA A 376 17.84 -8.99 22.34
CA ALA A 376 18.34 -10.30 21.86
C ALA A 376 17.19 -11.32 21.69
N GLU A 377 16.17 -11.27 22.57
CA GLU A 377 14.98 -12.14 22.55
C GLU A 377 13.95 -11.68 21.50
N ARG A 378 13.96 -10.39 21.14
CA ARG A 378 13.03 -9.75 20.22
C ARG A 378 13.78 -8.98 19.11
N PRO A 379 14.50 -9.69 18.23
CA PRO A 379 15.34 -9.04 17.19
C PRO A 379 14.55 -8.32 16.10
N LEU A 380 13.25 -8.63 15.95
CA LEU A 380 12.35 -7.93 15.01
C LEU A 380 11.63 -6.73 15.64
N GLY A 381 11.84 -6.47 16.93
CA GLY A 381 11.25 -5.36 17.67
C GLY A 381 10.41 -5.85 18.87
N LEU A 382 10.42 -5.04 19.95
CA LEU A 382 9.55 -5.28 21.11
C LEU A 382 8.07 -5.03 20.78
N PHE A 383 7.82 -4.01 19.95
CA PHE A 383 6.48 -3.61 19.47
C PHE A 383 6.25 -4.15 18.06
N HIS A 384 6.49 -5.45 17.90
CA HIS A 384 6.33 -6.21 16.68
C HIS A 384 5.46 -7.44 16.97
N PRO A 385 4.71 -7.98 15.99
CA PRO A 385 3.89 -9.19 16.20
C PRO A 385 4.66 -10.33 16.89
N ASN A 386 4.00 -10.99 17.82
CA ASN A 386 4.58 -12.12 18.53
C ASN A 386 4.99 -13.23 17.53
N PRO A 387 6.10 -13.95 17.74
CA PRO A 387 6.50 -15.07 16.89
C PRO A 387 5.42 -16.13 16.62
N SER A 388 4.51 -16.35 17.57
CA SER A 388 3.36 -17.27 17.39
C SER A 388 2.41 -16.84 16.27
N LEU A 389 2.38 -15.55 15.89
CA LEU A 389 1.52 -15.00 14.84
C LEU A 389 2.22 -14.96 13.47
N HIS A 390 3.52 -15.28 13.40
CA HIS A 390 4.33 -15.15 12.18
C HIS A 390 3.92 -16.11 11.06
N HIS A 391 3.18 -17.16 11.38
CA HIS A 391 2.60 -18.05 10.38
C HIS A 391 1.55 -17.34 9.49
N ILE A 392 0.93 -16.27 9.98
CA ILE A 392 0.00 -15.40 9.25
C ILE A 392 0.67 -14.09 8.83
N LYS A 393 1.26 -13.35 9.79
CA LYS A 393 1.85 -12.03 9.54
C LYS A 393 3.18 -11.87 10.29
N LYS A 394 4.28 -11.88 9.52
CA LYS A 394 5.64 -11.71 10.04
C LYS A 394 6.24 -10.35 9.70
N GLU A 395 5.76 -9.73 8.62
CA GLU A 395 6.30 -8.50 8.10
C GLU A 395 6.04 -7.33 9.06
N ASN A 396 6.83 -6.26 8.90
CA ASN A 396 6.65 -5.02 9.64
C ASN A 396 5.26 -4.43 9.43
N ILE A 397 4.72 -3.79 10.47
CA ILE A 397 3.42 -3.14 10.44
C ILE A 397 3.62 -1.70 9.96
N GLY A 398 3.26 -1.46 8.70
CA GLY A 398 3.36 -0.18 8.03
C GLY A 398 2.07 0.64 8.10
N LEU A 399 2.04 1.76 7.34
CA LEU A 399 0.94 2.72 7.30
C LEU A 399 -0.43 2.09 7.09
N ILE A 400 -0.53 1.15 6.15
CA ILE A 400 -1.81 0.54 5.75
C ILE A 400 -2.35 -0.35 6.87
N GLU A 401 -1.48 -1.18 7.44
CA GLU A 401 -1.87 -2.08 8.54
C GLU A 401 -2.27 -1.31 9.79
N VAL A 402 -1.56 -0.23 10.15
CA VAL A 402 -1.93 0.56 11.35
C VAL A 402 -3.32 1.16 11.26
N MET A 403 -3.84 1.39 10.04
CA MET A 403 -5.19 1.91 9.81
C MET A 403 -6.28 0.84 9.85
N GLY A 404 -5.92 -0.46 9.92
CA GLY A 404 -6.86 -1.57 10.05
C GLY A 404 -7.10 -2.38 8.79
N LEU A 405 -6.18 -2.35 7.80
CA LEU A 405 -6.22 -3.24 6.65
C LEU A 405 -5.04 -4.21 6.70
N ALA A 406 -5.31 -5.49 6.93
CA ALA A 406 -4.31 -6.55 6.83
C ALA A 406 -3.93 -6.78 5.37
N VAL A 407 -2.65 -6.56 5.04
CA VAL A 407 -2.07 -6.98 3.77
C VAL A 407 -1.28 -8.25 4.02
N LEU A 408 -1.85 -9.38 3.60
CA LEU A 408 -1.32 -10.72 3.87
C LEU A 408 -0.59 -11.29 2.64
N PRO A 409 0.41 -12.16 2.83
CA PRO A 409 1.21 -12.74 1.75
C PRO A 409 0.38 -13.66 0.84
N ALA A 410 0.71 -13.67 -0.47
CA ALA A 410 0.00 -14.42 -1.50
C ALA A 410 -0.06 -15.93 -1.25
N ARG A 411 0.95 -16.52 -0.57
CA ARG A 411 0.96 -17.95 -0.22
C ARG A 411 -0.31 -18.40 0.52
N LEU A 412 -0.87 -17.54 1.38
CA LEU A 412 -2.07 -17.85 2.15
C LEU A 412 -3.28 -18.15 1.28
N ALA A 413 -3.35 -17.62 0.06
CA ALA A 413 -4.45 -17.95 -0.87
C ALA A 413 -4.48 -19.44 -1.25
N GLY A 414 -3.30 -20.07 -1.36
CA GLY A 414 -3.20 -21.53 -1.58
C GLY A 414 -3.32 -22.36 -0.31
N GLU A 415 -2.96 -21.79 0.84
CA GLU A 415 -2.99 -22.48 2.13
C GLU A 415 -4.41 -22.50 2.74
N LEU A 416 -5.22 -21.45 2.55
CA LEU A 416 -6.57 -21.33 3.08
C LEU A 416 -7.47 -22.57 2.85
N PRO A 417 -7.61 -23.12 1.62
CA PRO A 417 -8.44 -24.30 1.41
C PRO A 417 -7.94 -25.55 2.14
N VAL A 418 -6.61 -25.67 2.31
CA VAL A 418 -6.00 -26.77 3.07
C VAL A 418 -6.28 -26.65 4.55
N LEU A 419 -6.11 -25.42 5.11
CA LEU A 419 -6.40 -25.13 6.52
C LEU A 419 -7.88 -25.32 6.83
N ALA A 420 -8.78 -24.85 5.97
CA ALA A 420 -10.22 -25.05 6.14
C ALA A 420 -10.57 -26.53 6.16
N ARG A 421 -10.05 -27.33 5.24
CA ARG A 421 -10.26 -28.78 5.25
C ARG A 421 -9.72 -29.44 6.51
N ALA A 422 -8.57 -28.99 6.99
CA ALA A 422 -7.94 -29.55 8.18
C ALA A 422 -8.73 -29.28 9.47
N LEU A 423 -9.65 -28.30 9.50
CA LEU A 423 -10.53 -28.09 10.67
C LEU A 423 -11.44 -29.27 10.97
N TYR A 424 -11.94 -29.96 9.95
CA TYR A 424 -12.95 -31.02 10.10
C TYR A 424 -12.48 -32.39 9.55
N SER A 425 -11.22 -32.50 9.13
CA SER A 425 -10.66 -33.75 8.61
C SER A 425 -9.17 -33.88 8.94
N ASP A 426 -8.62 -35.08 8.75
CA ASP A 426 -7.20 -35.38 8.96
C ASP A 426 -6.33 -34.97 7.76
N ALA A 427 -6.47 -33.73 7.29
CA ALA A 427 -5.64 -33.20 6.22
C ALA A 427 -4.17 -33.08 6.67
N ASP A 428 -3.26 -33.56 5.83
CA ASP A 428 -1.82 -33.53 6.11
C ASP A 428 -1.25 -32.11 5.94
N LEU A 429 -0.86 -31.49 7.06
CA LEU A 429 -0.21 -30.18 7.11
C LEU A 429 1.32 -30.29 7.13
N THR A 430 1.89 -31.49 7.03
CA THR A 430 3.37 -31.67 7.06
C THR A 430 4.03 -31.52 5.71
N GLN A 431 3.27 -31.39 4.63
CA GLN A 431 3.74 -31.33 3.24
C GLN A 431 4.72 -30.18 2.96
N THR A 432 4.54 -29.05 3.62
CA THR A 432 5.45 -27.90 3.52
C THR A 432 5.68 -27.27 4.88
N ASP A 433 6.81 -26.57 5.05
CA ASP A 433 7.11 -25.87 6.30
C ASP A 433 6.12 -24.75 6.59
N SER A 434 5.57 -24.10 5.56
CA SER A 434 4.55 -23.07 5.72
C SER A 434 3.25 -23.64 6.30
N LEU A 435 2.75 -24.76 5.78
CA LEU A 435 1.57 -25.43 6.34
C LEU A 435 1.83 -25.95 7.75
N ARG A 436 3.01 -26.54 8.01
CA ARG A 436 3.38 -27.01 9.35
C ARG A 436 3.39 -25.89 10.37
N SER A 437 3.77 -24.69 9.99
CA SER A 437 3.80 -23.52 10.90
C SER A 437 2.43 -23.12 11.45
N HIS A 438 1.34 -23.52 10.79
CA HIS A 438 -0.03 -23.24 11.25
C HIS A 438 -0.56 -24.25 12.30
N MET A 439 0.09 -25.40 12.46
CA MET A 439 -0.44 -26.51 13.27
C MET A 439 -0.80 -26.11 14.71
N PRO A 440 0.05 -25.41 15.50
CA PRO A 440 -0.30 -25.05 16.87
C PRO A 440 -1.57 -24.18 16.93
N TRP A 441 -1.65 -23.17 16.06
CA TRP A 441 -2.81 -22.29 15.97
C TRP A 441 -4.07 -23.04 15.51
N LEU A 442 -3.96 -23.95 14.54
CA LEU A 442 -5.10 -24.72 14.04
C LEU A 442 -5.70 -25.66 15.10
N GLU A 443 -4.88 -26.23 15.98
CA GLU A 443 -5.34 -27.03 17.12
C GLU A 443 -6.20 -26.19 18.10
N GLU A 444 -5.79 -24.95 18.35
CA GLU A 444 -6.57 -24.02 19.14
C GLU A 444 -7.89 -23.66 18.46
N VAL A 445 -7.85 -23.40 17.13
CA VAL A 445 -9.06 -23.10 16.33
C VAL A 445 -10.02 -24.29 16.36
N ARG A 446 -9.54 -25.52 16.18
CA ARG A 446 -10.38 -26.74 16.31
C ARG A 446 -11.07 -26.84 17.67
N THR A 447 -10.36 -26.46 18.72
CA THR A 447 -10.91 -26.50 20.07
C THR A 447 -12.03 -25.47 20.27
N ARG A 448 -11.88 -24.28 19.65
CA ARG A 448 -12.90 -23.21 19.72
C ARG A 448 -14.08 -23.49 18.81
N HIS A 449 -13.89 -24.24 17.71
CA HIS A 449 -14.89 -24.48 16.67
C HIS A 449 -15.17 -25.97 16.42
N PRO A 450 -15.71 -26.71 17.44
CA PRO A 450 -16.04 -28.11 17.27
C PRO A 450 -17.17 -28.36 16.26
N GLU A 451 -17.92 -27.29 15.85
CA GLU A 451 -18.97 -27.30 14.84
C GLU A 451 -18.43 -27.20 13.39
N ALA A 452 -17.12 -27.08 13.20
CA ALA A 452 -16.51 -26.91 11.88
C ALA A 452 -16.83 -28.09 10.94
N ASN A 453 -17.23 -27.76 9.73
CA ASN A 453 -17.59 -28.72 8.68
C ASN A 453 -17.27 -28.14 7.29
N ALA A 454 -17.57 -28.89 6.23
CA ALA A 454 -17.27 -28.51 4.86
C ALA A 454 -17.92 -27.18 4.39
N GLU A 455 -19.03 -26.78 5.01
CA GLU A 455 -19.79 -25.59 4.60
C GLU A 455 -19.29 -24.31 5.28
N ASN A 456 -18.80 -24.40 6.53
CA ASN A 456 -18.44 -23.22 7.34
C ASN A 456 -16.94 -23.05 7.60
N ALA A 457 -16.12 -24.08 7.35
CA ALA A 457 -14.70 -24.07 7.72
C ALA A 457 -13.89 -22.93 7.08
N GLU A 458 -14.16 -22.57 5.84
CA GLU A 458 -13.47 -21.45 5.19
C GLU A 458 -13.78 -20.11 5.87
N THR A 459 -15.05 -19.86 6.20
CA THR A 459 -15.46 -18.68 6.93
C THR A 459 -14.84 -18.63 8.33
N ILE A 460 -14.80 -19.77 9.04
CA ILE A 460 -14.13 -19.86 10.35
C ILE A 460 -12.67 -19.48 10.24
N ILE A 461 -11.91 -20.04 9.30
CA ILE A 461 -10.49 -19.72 9.09
C ILE A 461 -10.30 -18.24 8.75
N GLN A 462 -11.17 -17.65 7.91
CA GLN A 462 -11.10 -16.24 7.58
C GLN A 462 -11.30 -15.35 8.83
N GLN A 463 -12.28 -15.67 9.67
CA GLN A 463 -12.53 -14.93 10.92
C GLN A 463 -11.37 -15.09 11.91
N GLU A 464 -10.82 -16.29 12.06
CA GLU A 464 -9.69 -16.55 12.93
C GLU A 464 -8.39 -15.86 12.44
N ILE A 465 -8.18 -15.71 11.13
CA ILE A 465 -7.11 -14.89 10.58
C ILE A 465 -7.34 -13.40 10.89
N GLY A 466 -8.58 -12.94 10.86
CA GLY A 466 -8.96 -11.59 11.33
C GLY A 466 -8.58 -11.35 12.78
N ALA A 467 -8.88 -12.32 13.66
CA ALA A 467 -8.51 -12.29 15.07
C ALA A 467 -6.98 -12.28 15.28
N VAL A 468 -6.23 -13.04 14.46
CA VAL A 468 -4.76 -12.96 14.45
C VAL A 468 -4.29 -11.54 14.08
N PHE A 469 -4.93 -10.90 13.10
CA PHE A 469 -4.54 -9.54 12.71
C PHE A 469 -4.87 -8.51 13.80
N GLU A 470 -5.99 -8.62 14.48
CA GLU A 470 -6.29 -7.80 15.66
C GLU A 470 -5.17 -7.93 16.70
N GLN A 471 -4.74 -9.17 17.02
CA GLN A 471 -3.63 -9.41 17.95
C GLN A 471 -2.32 -8.83 17.44
N VAL A 472 -2.05 -8.88 16.14
CA VAL A 472 -0.90 -8.25 15.49
C VAL A 472 -0.86 -6.72 15.77
N LEU A 473 -2.01 -6.05 15.69
CA LEU A 473 -2.11 -4.61 15.99
C LEU A 473 -1.93 -4.34 17.50
N LEU A 474 -2.48 -5.17 18.36
CA LEU A 474 -2.30 -5.09 19.83
C LEU A 474 -0.83 -5.25 20.21
N ASP A 475 -0.13 -6.22 19.61
CA ASP A 475 1.31 -6.44 19.84
C ASP A 475 2.16 -5.26 19.36
N ALA A 476 1.77 -4.62 18.24
CA ALA A 476 2.47 -3.46 17.68
C ALA A 476 2.21 -2.15 18.45
N GLY A 477 1.18 -2.08 19.29
CA GLY A 477 0.89 -0.93 20.16
C GLY A 477 1.97 -0.72 21.23
N VAL A 478 2.46 0.50 21.39
CA VAL A 478 3.51 0.85 22.37
C VAL A 478 2.95 0.88 23.80
N PHE A 479 1.75 1.41 24.00
CA PHE A 479 0.99 1.28 25.24
C PHE A 479 -0.06 0.19 25.08
N LYS A 480 0.03 -0.86 25.89
CA LYS A 480 -0.85 -2.03 25.77
C LYS A 480 -2.29 -1.71 26.19
N ARG A 481 -3.27 -2.44 25.68
CA ARG A 481 -4.71 -2.24 25.98
C ARG A 481 -5.14 -2.81 27.34
N THR A 482 -4.20 -2.90 28.29
CA THR A 482 -4.43 -3.24 29.71
C THR A 482 -4.63 -1.97 30.54
N ASP A 483 -5.13 -2.09 31.78
CA ASP A 483 -5.28 -0.95 32.69
C ASP A 483 -3.93 -0.28 32.98
N ALA A 484 -2.86 -1.06 33.14
CA ALA A 484 -1.51 -0.55 33.29
C ALA A 484 -1.05 0.23 32.05
N GLY A 485 -1.24 -0.31 30.84
CA GLY A 485 -0.87 0.34 29.59
C GLY A 485 -1.67 1.62 29.33
N LYS A 486 -2.97 1.65 29.69
CA LYS A 486 -3.79 2.86 29.64
C LYS A 486 -3.27 3.93 30.60
N ALA A 487 -2.88 3.57 31.82
CA ALA A 487 -2.28 4.48 32.79
C ALA A 487 -0.92 5.03 32.29
N GLN A 488 -0.11 4.19 31.65
CA GLN A 488 1.15 4.58 31.00
C GLN A 488 0.90 5.58 29.85
N PHE A 489 -0.10 5.35 29.01
CA PHE A 489 -0.45 6.28 27.95
C PHE A 489 -0.91 7.64 28.50
N LEU A 490 -1.67 7.64 29.59
CA LEU A 490 -2.08 8.87 30.26
C LEU A 490 -0.87 9.64 30.85
N ARG A 491 0.16 8.94 31.34
CA ARG A 491 1.42 9.61 31.77
C ARG A 491 2.10 10.35 30.60
N PHE A 492 2.14 9.73 29.44
CA PHE A 492 2.66 10.42 28.24
C PHE A 492 1.81 11.63 27.87
N VAL A 493 0.48 11.51 27.87
CA VAL A 493 -0.44 12.63 27.61
C VAL A 493 -0.22 13.76 28.61
N GLU A 494 0.01 13.45 29.89
CA GLU A 494 0.29 14.47 30.91
C GLU A 494 1.62 15.22 30.64
N GLN A 495 2.66 14.52 30.16
CA GLN A 495 3.88 15.17 29.71
C GLN A 495 3.61 16.12 28.53
N VAL A 496 2.84 15.69 27.53
CA VAL A 496 2.45 16.53 26.38
C VAL A 496 1.71 17.79 26.85
N ARG A 497 0.87 17.69 27.89
CA ARG A 497 0.13 18.82 28.45
C ARG A 497 0.97 19.77 29.29
N SER A 498 1.92 19.23 30.05
CA SER A 498 2.74 20.00 31.01
C SER A 498 3.86 20.78 30.37
N THR A 499 4.35 20.38 29.20
CA THR A 499 5.47 21.02 28.48
C THR A 499 5.01 21.99 27.40
N ALA A 500 3.75 22.40 27.42
CA ALA A 500 3.18 23.35 26.49
C ALA A 500 3.52 24.84 26.87
N ASP A 501 4.74 25.11 27.36
CA ASP A 501 5.27 26.47 27.66
C ASP A 501 5.94 27.11 26.45
#